data_13c7356ad2c31736218f26c1808e133a
#
_entry.id   13c7356ad2c31736218f26c1808e133a
#
_cell.length_a   1.000
_cell.length_b   1.000
_cell.length_c   1.000
_cell.angle_alpha   90.00
_cell.angle_beta   90.00
_cell.angle_gamma   90.00
#
_symmetry.space_group_name_H-M   'P 1'
#
loop_
_entity.id
_entity.type
_entity.pdbx_description
1 polymer ?
#
loop_
_entity_poly.entity_id
_entity_poly.type
_entity_poly.pdbx_seq_one_letter_code
_entity_poly.pdbx_strand_id
1 'polypeptide(L)' 'MSSKTVKAYFMAIVKQGSEHEVAQRLSKMEDVTESLVTYGLWDIVARIETENLQKLDMIITEIRKITDITQTSTLVGA' A
#
# COMPACT_ATOMS: atom_id res chain seq x y z
N MET A 1 13.19 -20.35 5.58
CA MET A 1 11.76 -20.23 5.37
C MET A 1 11.31 -18.83 5.72
N SER A 2 10.75 -18.14 4.76
CA SER A 2 10.25 -16.80 4.99
C SER A 2 8.93 -16.89 5.74
N SER A 3 8.78 -16.17 6.85
CA SER A 3 7.51 -16.10 7.55
C SER A 3 7.02 -14.66 7.47
N LYS A 4 6.15 -14.41 6.51
CA LYS A 4 5.51 -13.09 6.36
C LYS A 4 4.25 -13.09 7.21
N THR A 5 4.45 -12.84 8.49
CA THR A 5 3.38 -12.93 9.48
C THR A 5 2.63 -11.63 9.70
N VAL A 6 3.21 -10.50 9.30
CA VAL A 6 2.55 -9.20 9.42
C VAL A 6 1.72 -8.96 8.17
N LYS A 7 0.42 -8.74 8.36
CA LYS A 7 -0.52 -8.44 7.28
C LYS A 7 -1.11 -7.07 7.52
N ALA A 8 -1.18 -6.27 6.46
CA ALA A 8 -1.68 -4.91 6.56
C ALA A 8 -2.47 -4.55 5.31
N TYR A 9 -3.40 -3.62 5.48
CA TYR A 9 -4.09 -2.99 4.37
C TYR A 9 -3.71 -1.52 4.34
N PHE A 10 -3.20 -1.09 3.21
CA PHE A 10 -2.80 0.29 2.98
C PHE A 10 -3.83 0.95 2.07
N MET A 11 -4.29 2.13 2.45
CA MET A 11 -5.29 2.86 1.68
C MET A 11 -4.74 4.23 1.33
N ALA A 12 -5.06 4.72 0.14
CA ALA A 12 -4.55 6.00 -0.32
C ALA A 12 -5.62 6.77 -1.08
N ILE A 13 -5.55 8.09 -0.94
CA ILE A 13 -6.21 9.03 -1.83
C ILE A 13 -5.11 9.61 -2.71
N VAL A 14 -5.34 9.64 -4.01
CA VAL A 14 -4.35 10.07 -4.97
C VAL A 14 -4.90 11.21 -5.82
N LYS A 15 -3.98 11.90 -6.50
CA LYS A 15 -4.35 12.93 -7.45
C LYS A 15 -5.27 12.34 -8.51
N GLN A 16 -6.35 13.05 -8.82
CA GLN A 16 -7.33 12.59 -9.81
C GLN A 16 -6.66 12.32 -11.14
N GLY A 17 -6.94 11.14 -11.71
CA GLY A 17 -6.36 10.70 -12.96
C GLY A 17 -5.12 9.83 -12.81
N SER A 18 -4.53 9.75 -11.60
CA SER A 18 -3.33 8.94 -11.37
C SER A 18 -3.60 7.59 -10.73
N GLU A 19 -4.87 7.23 -10.52
CA GLU A 19 -5.26 6.06 -9.76
C GLU A 19 -4.63 4.76 -10.28
N HIS A 20 -4.78 4.50 -11.57
CA HIS A 20 -4.30 3.25 -12.14
C HIS A 20 -2.77 3.18 -12.18
N GLU A 21 -2.12 4.31 -12.46
CA GLU A 21 -0.66 4.36 -12.48
C GLU A 21 -0.08 4.09 -11.09
N VAL A 22 -0.64 4.73 -10.06
CA VAL A 22 -0.18 4.52 -8.69
C VAL A 22 -0.44 3.09 -8.25
N ALA A 23 -1.64 2.56 -8.51
CA ALA A 23 -1.95 1.17 -8.15
C ALA A 23 -0.98 0.19 -8.81
N GLN A 24 -0.63 0.43 -10.07
CA GLN A 24 0.32 -0.42 -10.77
C GLN A 24 1.71 -0.35 -10.15
N ARG A 25 2.16 0.85 -9.76
CA ARG A 25 3.44 1.00 -9.08
C ARG A 25 3.48 0.24 -7.77
N LEU A 26 2.40 0.31 -6.98
CA LEU A 26 2.31 -0.42 -5.71
C LEU A 26 2.36 -1.93 -5.95
N SER A 27 1.68 -2.41 -6.98
CA SER A 27 1.62 -3.86 -7.25
C SER A 27 2.99 -4.46 -7.58
N LYS A 28 3.95 -3.65 -7.98
CA LYS A 28 5.30 -4.09 -8.32
C LYS A 28 6.25 -4.06 -7.13
N MET A 29 5.83 -3.54 -5.99
CA MET A 29 6.68 -3.45 -4.83
C MET A 29 6.75 -4.79 -4.10
N GLU A 30 7.92 -5.10 -3.56
CA GLU A 30 8.10 -6.30 -2.76
C GLU A 30 7.14 -6.29 -1.57
N ASP A 31 6.56 -7.45 -1.28
CA ASP A 31 5.61 -7.67 -0.17
C ASP A 31 4.23 -7.02 -0.36
N VAL A 32 4.00 -6.32 -1.44
CA VAL A 32 2.64 -5.91 -1.83
C VAL A 32 2.04 -7.07 -2.62
N THR A 33 1.03 -7.71 -2.06
CA THR A 33 0.43 -8.90 -2.64
C THR A 33 -0.74 -8.59 -3.56
N GLU A 34 -1.37 -7.43 -3.37
CA GLU A 34 -2.51 -7.01 -4.18
C GLU A 34 -2.64 -5.50 -4.11
N SER A 35 -3.07 -4.90 -5.20
CA SER A 35 -3.36 -3.46 -5.25
C SER A 35 -4.56 -3.25 -6.15
N LEU A 36 -5.55 -2.50 -5.64
CA LEU A 36 -6.82 -2.26 -6.32
C LEU A 36 -7.12 -0.78 -6.37
N VAL A 37 -7.65 -0.33 -7.50
CA VAL A 37 -8.35 0.95 -7.57
C VAL A 37 -9.77 0.72 -7.07
N THR A 38 -10.24 1.55 -6.15
CA THR A 38 -11.53 1.38 -5.51
C THR A 38 -12.41 2.61 -5.69
N TYR A 39 -13.71 2.43 -5.50
CA TYR A 39 -14.65 3.53 -5.40
C TYR A 39 -15.05 3.70 -3.93
N GLY A 40 -15.20 4.93 -3.49
CA GLY A 40 -15.60 5.23 -2.12
C GLY A 40 -14.67 6.23 -1.48
N LEU A 41 -14.45 6.09 -0.18
CA LEU A 41 -13.63 7.02 0.58
C LEU A 41 -12.16 7.00 0.15
N TRP A 42 -11.65 5.84 -0.24
CA TRP A 42 -10.26 5.67 -0.64
C TRP A 42 -10.20 5.31 -2.12
N ASP A 43 -9.17 5.80 -2.79
CA ASP A 43 -8.98 5.57 -4.23
C ASP A 43 -8.24 4.28 -4.52
N ILE A 44 -7.36 3.87 -3.62
CA ILE A 44 -6.53 2.67 -3.78
C ILE A 44 -6.48 1.93 -2.46
N VAL A 45 -6.57 0.60 -2.55
CA VAL A 45 -6.33 -0.29 -1.42
C VAL A 45 -5.27 -1.30 -1.84
N ALA A 46 -4.25 -1.47 -1.01
CA ALA A 46 -3.20 -2.45 -1.25
C ALA A 46 -3.07 -3.38 -0.05
N ARG A 47 -2.84 -4.65 -0.32
CA ARG A 47 -2.58 -5.64 0.71
C ARG A 47 -1.08 -5.87 0.79
N ILE A 48 -0.55 -5.84 2.02
CA ILE A 48 0.88 -6.02 2.27
C ILE A 48 1.04 -7.20 3.23
N GLU A 49 1.96 -8.12 2.89
CA GLU A 49 2.36 -9.20 3.78
C GLU A 49 3.87 -9.17 3.90
N THR A 50 4.36 -9.00 5.12
CA THR A 50 5.79 -8.82 5.34
C THR A 50 6.23 -9.48 6.64
N GLU A 51 7.53 -9.49 6.87
CA GLU A 51 8.12 -10.28 7.95
C GLU A 51 7.93 -9.69 9.34
N ASN A 52 7.98 -8.35 9.44
CA ASN A 52 7.90 -7.68 10.73
C ASN A 52 7.41 -6.24 10.54
N LEU A 53 7.11 -5.58 11.66
CA LEU A 53 6.59 -4.22 11.64
C LEU A 53 7.62 -3.21 11.13
N GLN A 54 8.89 -3.45 11.38
CA GLN A 54 9.95 -2.56 10.91
C GLN A 54 9.99 -2.55 9.37
N LYS A 55 9.88 -3.73 8.77
CA LYS A 55 9.87 -3.83 7.31
C LYS A 55 8.60 -3.21 6.74
N LEU A 56 7.47 -3.39 7.42
CA LEU A 56 6.21 -2.74 7.02
C LEU A 56 6.39 -1.22 6.96
N ASP A 57 7.01 -0.66 8.01
CA ASP A 57 7.25 0.79 8.08
C ASP A 57 8.12 1.26 6.90
N MET A 58 9.12 0.49 6.54
CA MET A 58 9.98 0.81 5.40
C MET A 58 9.18 0.82 4.09
N ILE A 59 8.30 -0.15 3.91
CA ILE A 59 7.46 -0.23 2.71
C ILE A 59 6.53 0.97 2.64
N ILE A 60 5.85 1.29 3.73
CA ILE A 60 4.95 2.44 3.79
C ILE A 60 5.71 3.73 3.49
N THR A 61 6.91 3.89 4.03
CA THR A 61 7.74 5.07 3.79
C THR A 61 8.07 5.21 2.30
N GLU A 62 8.40 4.10 1.64
CA GLU A 62 8.66 4.12 0.20
C GLU A 62 7.42 4.51 -0.60
N ILE A 63 6.27 3.95 -0.24
CA ILE A 63 5.02 4.27 -0.92
C ILE A 63 4.71 5.76 -0.80
N ARG A 64 4.92 6.31 0.39
CA ARG A 64 4.57 7.72 0.66
C ARG A 64 5.48 8.71 -0.06
N LYS A 65 6.56 8.26 -0.67
CA LYS A 65 7.39 9.11 -1.54
C LYS A 65 6.75 9.38 -2.89
N ILE A 66 5.71 8.65 -3.26
CA ILE A 66 4.97 8.87 -4.51
C ILE A 66 4.21 10.19 -4.38
N THR A 67 4.56 11.16 -5.22
CA THR A 67 4.05 12.53 -5.08
C THR A 67 2.55 12.65 -5.34
N ASP A 68 1.99 11.75 -6.14
CA ASP A 68 0.56 11.77 -6.45
C ASP A 68 -0.31 11.28 -5.29
N ILE A 69 0.28 10.67 -4.27
CA ILE A 69 -0.45 10.24 -3.08
C ILE A 69 -0.61 11.44 -2.14
N THR A 70 -1.86 11.79 -1.83
CA THR A 70 -2.16 12.97 -1.02
C THR A 70 -2.53 12.63 0.41
N GLN A 71 -3.06 11.43 0.65
CA GLN A 71 -3.48 11.02 1.99
C GLN A 71 -3.39 9.50 2.08
N THR A 72 -2.97 8.99 3.23
CA THR A 72 -2.84 7.54 3.44
C THR A 72 -3.37 7.13 4.79
N SER A 73 -3.75 5.86 4.89
CA SER A 73 -4.06 5.20 6.15
C SER A 73 -3.61 3.75 6.06
N THR A 74 -3.22 3.18 7.18
CA THR A 74 -2.77 1.79 7.22
C THR A 74 -3.46 1.06 8.37
N LEU A 75 -4.03 -0.10 8.05
CA LEU A 75 -4.60 -1.01 9.04
C LEU A 75 -3.69 -2.21 9.16
N VAL A 76 -3.16 -2.43 10.35
CA VAL A 76 -2.27 -3.58 10.60
C VAL A 76 -3.08 -4.68 11.25
N GLY A 77 -2.96 -5.89 10.74
CA GLY A 77 -3.66 -7.04 11.30
C GLY A 77 -3.19 -7.34 12.71
N ALA A 78 -4.12 -7.62 13.58
CA ALA A 78 -3.84 -7.97 14.97
C ALA A 78 -3.63 -9.48 15.12
#